data_2db6ece6f69368f2828906a6bb098da8
#
_entry.id   2db6ece6f69368f2828906a6bb098da8
#
_cell.length_a   1.000
_cell.length_b   1.000
_cell.length_c   1.000
_cell.angle_alpha   90.00
_cell.angle_beta   90.00
_cell.angle_gamma   90.00
#
_symmetry.space_group_name_H-M   'P 1'
#
loop_
_entity.id
_entity.type
_entity.pdbx_description
1 polymer ?
#
loop_
_entity_poly.entity_id
_entity_poly.type
_entity_poly.pdbx_seq_one_letter_code
_entity_poly.pdbx_strand_id
1 'polypeptide(L)'
;GSYLISGNTLSNNNTLIRLPLAFRVSSIEGFSSSLQTANLKPLSVGFILAQAGSASIGLSINGALTKTKVIKKYMVRKSQGKAQLSHLKTKGKSRLGSRIRLQQSVKFFEEINEKLTDFKIHQTADLILYSCSKTLFPYVFSEPESVIKKHDARLVKVPLDVDEPKLSVLQYINKFAHKTIIETSNPTIMGFIEKLKPVK
;
A
#
# COMPACT_ATOMS: atom_id res chain seq x y z
N GLY A 1 23.37 6.48 24.04
CA GLY A 1 22.50 5.30 24.21
C GLY A 1 22.36 4.59 22.89
N SER A 2 22.43 3.26 22.88
CA SER A 2 22.22 2.44 21.68
C SER A 2 20.73 2.38 21.33
N TYR A 3 20.38 2.42 20.04
CA TYR A 3 19.05 2.16 19.52
C TYR A 3 18.91 0.70 19.13
N LEU A 4 17.75 0.12 19.42
CA LEU A 4 17.33 -1.18 18.88
C LEU A 4 16.57 -0.96 17.58
N ILE A 5 16.81 -1.82 16.59
CA ILE A 5 16.12 -1.78 15.30
C ILE A 5 15.15 -2.97 15.20
N SER A 6 13.90 -2.69 14.86
CA SER A 6 12.90 -3.70 14.54
C SER A 6 12.10 -3.24 13.33
N GLY A 7 12.36 -3.83 12.17
CA GLY A 7 11.77 -3.39 10.91
C GLY A 7 12.07 -1.90 10.63
N ASN A 8 11.04 -1.10 10.44
CA ASN A 8 11.17 0.36 10.23
C ASN A 8 11.14 1.18 11.53
N THR A 9 11.42 0.58 12.68
CA THR A 9 11.37 1.27 13.98
C THR A 9 12.72 1.23 14.65
N LEU A 10 13.18 2.41 15.08
CA LEU A 10 14.35 2.61 15.94
C LEU A 10 13.84 2.97 17.33
N SER A 11 14.25 2.27 18.36
CA SER A 11 13.80 2.55 19.73
C SER A 11 14.92 2.49 20.74
N ASN A 12 14.82 3.30 21.76
CA ASN A 12 15.56 3.22 23.00
C ASN A 12 14.60 3.50 24.17
N ASN A 13 15.12 3.54 25.43
CA ASN A 13 14.28 3.69 26.62
C ASN A 13 13.37 4.93 26.62
N ASN A 14 13.73 6.00 25.89
CA ASN A 14 13.06 7.30 25.96
C ASN A 14 12.59 7.82 24.60
N THR A 15 12.88 7.12 23.50
CA THR A 15 12.56 7.58 22.16
C THR A 15 12.24 6.42 21.25
N LEU A 16 11.14 6.55 20.51
CA LEU A 16 10.74 5.65 19.45
C LEU A 16 10.64 6.46 18.15
N ILE A 17 11.39 6.03 17.15
CA ILE A 17 11.36 6.64 15.81
C ILE A 17 10.87 5.59 14.85
N ARG A 18 9.68 5.79 14.29
CA ARG A 18 9.17 5.00 13.19
C ARG A 18 9.51 5.70 11.88
N LEU A 19 10.37 5.07 11.11
CA LEU A 19 10.77 5.55 9.79
C LEU A 19 9.61 5.43 8.79
N PRO A 20 9.60 6.21 7.71
CA PRO A 20 8.64 6.06 6.63
C PRO A 20 8.62 4.63 6.11
N LEU A 21 7.44 4.11 5.72
CA LEU A 21 7.33 2.80 5.07
C LEU A 21 8.12 2.74 3.76
N ALA A 22 8.31 3.89 3.13
CA ALA A 22 9.12 4.06 1.93
C ALA A 22 10.62 3.79 2.17
N PHE A 23 11.09 3.83 3.42
CA PHE A 23 12.46 3.51 3.78
C PHE A 23 12.56 2.10 4.35
N ARG A 24 13.34 1.24 3.70
CA ARG A 24 13.73 -0.06 4.25
C ARG A 24 15.12 0.04 4.85
N VAL A 25 15.23 -0.18 6.16
CA VAL A 25 16.48 -0.12 6.89
C VAL A 25 16.75 -1.48 7.49
N SER A 26 17.91 -2.06 7.17
CA SER A 26 18.36 -3.33 7.74
C SER A 26 19.32 -3.15 8.92
N SER A 27 19.96 -1.98 9.01
CA SER A 27 20.92 -1.63 10.08
C SER A 27 21.00 -0.10 10.25
N ILE A 28 21.60 0.37 11.36
CA ILE A 28 21.86 1.82 11.58
C ILE A 28 22.80 2.38 10.51
N GLU A 29 23.80 1.61 10.12
CA GLU A 29 24.72 1.97 9.05
C GLU A 29 24.00 2.05 7.70
N GLY A 30 23.10 1.08 7.43
CA GLY A 30 22.22 1.09 6.26
C GLY A 30 21.26 2.28 6.22
N PHE A 31 20.83 2.79 7.38
CA PHE A 31 20.01 4.00 7.46
C PHE A 31 20.82 5.24 7.06
N SER A 32 22.03 5.41 7.60
CA SER A 32 22.88 6.54 7.25
C SER A 32 23.23 6.57 5.76
N SER A 33 23.59 5.42 5.18
CA SER A 33 23.88 5.30 3.75
C SER A 33 22.63 5.52 2.90
N SER A 34 21.47 5.05 3.33
CA SER A 34 20.20 5.27 2.64
C SER A 34 19.78 6.75 2.64
N LEU A 35 20.03 7.49 3.73
CA LEU A 35 19.79 8.93 3.77
C LEU A 35 20.70 9.69 2.79
N GLN A 36 21.96 9.28 2.66
CA GLN A 36 22.89 9.89 1.72
C GLN A 36 22.49 9.61 0.26
N THR A 37 22.02 8.39 -0.04
CA THR A 37 21.61 7.98 -1.39
C THR A 37 20.21 8.44 -1.76
N ALA A 38 19.32 8.68 -0.79
CA ALA A 38 17.93 9.13 -1.03
C ALA A 38 17.86 10.48 -1.79
N ASN A 39 18.92 11.29 -1.71
CA ASN A 39 19.02 12.53 -2.47
C ASN A 39 19.45 12.33 -3.93
N LEU A 40 19.84 11.10 -4.32
CA LEU A 40 20.43 10.84 -5.64
C LEU A 40 19.45 10.18 -6.61
N LYS A 41 18.41 9.49 -6.11
CA LYS A 41 17.42 8.80 -6.95
C LYS A 41 16.00 9.11 -6.49
N PRO A 42 15.08 9.50 -7.40
CA PRO A 42 13.67 9.65 -7.05
C PRO A 42 13.10 8.33 -6.54
N LEU A 43 12.48 8.34 -5.36
CA LEU A 43 11.80 7.18 -4.80
C LEU A 43 10.43 7.03 -5.44
N SER A 44 10.19 5.89 -6.07
CA SER A 44 8.93 5.54 -6.71
C SER A 44 8.16 4.51 -5.89
N VAL A 45 6.95 4.85 -5.46
CA VAL A 45 6.08 3.99 -4.64
C VAL A 45 4.78 3.69 -5.36
N GLY A 46 4.53 2.41 -5.63
CA GLY A 46 3.25 1.91 -6.12
C GLY A 46 2.28 1.64 -4.98
N PHE A 47 1.00 1.89 -5.20
CA PHE A 47 -0.07 1.63 -4.24
C PHE A 47 -1.14 0.74 -4.86
N ILE A 48 -1.56 -0.30 -4.13
CA ILE A 48 -2.62 -1.23 -4.50
C ILE A 48 -3.52 -1.44 -3.29
N LEU A 49 -4.60 -0.68 -3.21
CA LEU A 49 -5.60 -0.81 -2.16
C LEU A 49 -6.82 -1.49 -2.76
N ALA A 50 -7.21 -2.66 -2.27
CA ALA A 50 -8.31 -3.42 -2.85
C ALA A 50 -9.22 -4.02 -1.78
N GLN A 51 -10.51 -3.80 -1.95
CA GLN A 51 -11.60 -4.46 -1.24
C GLN A 51 -12.60 -5.01 -2.26
N ALA A 52 -13.54 -5.85 -1.84
CA ALA A 52 -14.49 -6.46 -2.76
C ALA A 52 -15.31 -5.40 -3.50
N GLY A 53 -15.05 -5.23 -4.80
CA GLY A 53 -15.73 -4.28 -5.68
C GLY A 53 -15.21 -2.85 -5.65
N SER A 54 -14.16 -2.55 -4.90
CA SER A 54 -13.50 -1.24 -4.91
C SER A 54 -12.00 -1.39 -4.85
N ALA A 55 -11.27 -0.66 -5.69
CA ALA A 55 -9.82 -0.57 -5.62
C ALA A 55 -9.33 0.85 -5.91
N SER A 56 -8.20 1.22 -5.28
CA SER A 56 -7.46 2.42 -5.61
C SER A 56 -6.03 2.03 -5.96
N ILE A 57 -5.57 2.46 -7.14
CA ILE A 57 -4.22 2.24 -7.64
C ILE A 57 -3.56 3.60 -7.77
N GLY A 58 -2.31 3.70 -7.36
CA GLY A 58 -1.55 4.94 -7.45
C GLY A 58 -0.07 4.70 -7.69
N LEU A 59 0.58 5.70 -8.26
CA LEU A 59 2.02 5.82 -8.36
C LEU A 59 2.43 7.16 -7.78
N SER A 60 3.37 7.13 -6.85
CA SER A 60 3.96 8.30 -6.23
C SER A 60 5.44 8.36 -6.58
N ILE A 61 5.93 9.56 -6.85
CA ILE A 61 7.36 9.85 -7.04
C ILE A 61 7.74 10.93 -6.04
N ASN A 62 8.70 10.66 -5.18
CA ASN A 62 9.13 11.55 -4.10
C ASN A 62 7.97 12.07 -3.23
N GLY A 63 7.00 11.20 -2.93
CA GLY A 63 5.84 11.53 -2.10
C GLY A 63 4.70 12.23 -2.83
N ALA A 64 4.88 12.69 -4.07
CA ALA A 64 3.83 13.27 -4.89
C ALA A 64 3.10 12.18 -5.70
N LEU A 65 1.79 12.05 -5.54
CA LEU A 65 0.97 11.15 -6.37
C LEU A 65 0.91 11.68 -7.81
N THR A 66 1.53 10.96 -8.74
CA THR A 66 1.61 11.35 -10.17
C THR A 66 0.52 10.69 -11.00
N LYS A 67 0.10 9.47 -10.62
CA LYS A 67 -0.97 8.73 -11.29
C LYS A 67 -1.89 8.12 -10.24
N THR A 68 -3.19 8.20 -10.48
CA THR A 68 -4.20 7.62 -9.58
C THR A 68 -5.39 7.10 -10.37
N LYS A 69 -5.97 5.99 -9.92
CA LYS A 69 -7.23 5.45 -10.45
C LYS A 69 -8.03 4.81 -9.34
N VAL A 70 -9.31 5.12 -9.28
CA VAL A 70 -10.29 4.41 -8.45
C VAL A 70 -11.15 3.55 -9.35
N ILE A 71 -11.26 2.27 -9.03
CA ILE A 71 -12.05 1.27 -9.73
C ILE A 71 -13.22 0.86 -8.84
N LYS A 72 -14.43 0.86 -9.38
CA LYS A 72 -15.62 0.36 -8.68
C LYS A 72 -16.39 -0.61 -9.56
N LYS A 73 -16.72 -1.79 -9.02
CA LYS A 73 -17.52 -2.83 -9.70
C LYS A 73 -18.53 -3.43 -8.74
N TYR A 74 -19.66 -3.84 -9.26
CA TYR A 74 -20.71 -4.47 -8.47
C TYR A 74 -20.40 -5.95 -8.22
N MET A 75 -19.69 -6.25 -7.14
CA MET A 75 -19.26 -7.61 -6.77
C MET A 75 -20.00 -8.18 -5.55
N VAL A 76 -20.60 -7.33 -4.72
CA VAL A 76 -21.18 -7.69 -3.42
C VAL A 76 -22.64 -7.27 -3.35
N ARG A 77 -23.50 -8.09 -2.73
CA ARG A 77 -24.87 -7.68 -2.41
C ARG A 77 -24.89 -6.67 -1.27
N LYS A 78 -25.72 -5.63 -1.42
CA LYS A 78 -25.85 -4.53 -0.46
C LYS A 78 -26.22 -4.98 0.98
N SER A 79 -26.87 -6.16 1.14
CA SER A 79 -27.39 -6.65 2.41
C SER A 79 -26.62 -7.82 3.03
N GLN A 80 -25.57 -8.35 2.42
CA GLN A 80 -24.91 -9.57 2.87
C GLN A 80 -23.39 -9.48 3.12
N GLY A 81 -22.76 -8.31 3.05
CA GLY A 81 -21.40 -8.01 3.49
C GLY A 81 -20.26 -8.99 3.13
N LYS A 82 -20.57 -10.20 2.65
CA LYS A 82 -19.60 -11.24 2.30
C LYS A 82 -19.52 -11.39 0.78
N ALA A 83 -18.33 -11.21 0.24
CA ALA A 83 -18.04 -11.40 -1.18
C ALA A 83 -18.25 -12.87 -1.58
N GLN A 84 -18.99 -13.10 -2.67
CA GLN A 84 -19.17 -14.43 -3.26
C GLN A 84 -17.94 -14.88 -4.07
N LEU A 85 -16.73 -14.60 -3.58
CA LEU A 85 -15.49 -14.99 -4.24
C LEU A 85 -15.29 -16.53 -4.28
N SER A 86 -15.89 -17.25 -3.33
CA SER A 86 -15.86 -18.72 -3.32
C SER A 86 -16.57 -19.36 -4.51
N HIS A 87 -17.51 -18.68 -5.16
CA HIS A 87 -18.27 -19.18 -6.32
C HIS A 87 -17.60 -18.95 -7.67
N LEU A 88 -16.44 -18.27 -7.72
CA LEU A 88 -15.68 -18.10 -8.96
C LEU A 88 -15.22 -19.44 -9.54
N LYS A 89 -15.09 -20.47 -8.71
CA LYS A 89 -14.58 -21.80 -9.11
C LYS A 89 -15.66 -22.90 -9.23
N THR A 90 -16.93 -22.63 -8.89
CA THR A 90 -18.02 -23.63 -8.92
C THR A 90 -18.95 -23.44 -10.13
N LYS A 91 -18.97 -24.42 -11.04
CA LYS A 91 -19.93 -24.51 -12.15
C LYS A 91 -21.31 -24.93 -11.60
N GLY A 92 -22.21 -24.02 -11.35
CA GLY A 92 -23.60 -24.30 -10.98
C GLY A 92 -24.58 -23.42 -11.75
N LYS A 93 -25.87 -23.87 -11.92
CA LYS A 93 -26.94 -23.04 -12.50
C LYS A 93 -27.18 -21.80 -11.64
N SER A 94 -26.48 -20.72 -11.94
CA SER A 94 -26.56 -19.48 -11.17
C SER A 94 -27.67 -18.56 -11.69
N ARG A 95 -28.40 -17.91 -10.76
CA ARG A 95 -29.35 -16.86 -11.10
C ARG A 95 -28.64 -15.70 -11.84
N LEU A 96 -29.37 -14.99 -12.72
CA LEU A 96 -28.82 -13.89 -13.54
C LEU A 96 -27.95 -12.92 -12.77
N GLY A 97 -28.38 -12.49 -11.57
CA GLY A 97 -27.61 -11.58 -10.73
C GLY A 97 -26.27 -12.17 -10.20
N SER A 98 -26.13 -13.51 -10.13
CA SER A 98 -24.86 -14.16 -9.78
C SER A 98 -23.90 -14.15 -10.96
N ARG A 99 -24.41 -14.34 -12.19
CA ARG A 99 -23.59 -14.27 -13.42
C ARG A 99 -23.03 -12.85 -13.64
N ILE A 100 -23.89 -11.83 -13.45
CA ILE A 100 -23.45 -10.43 -13.55
C ILE A 100 -22.34 -10.13 -12.55
N ARG A 101 -22.50 -10.52 -11.28
CA ARG A 101 -21.45 -10.29 -10.28
C ARG A 101 -20.16 -11.04 -10.60
N LEU A 102 -20.26 -12.24 -11.13
CA LEU A 102 -19.08 -13.01 -11.57
C LEU A 102 -18.33 -12.28 -12.68
N GLN A 103 -19.04 -11.83 -13.73
CA GLN A 103 -18.43 -11.04 -14.80
C GLN A 103 -17.81 -9.75 -14.28
N GLN A 104 -18.48 -9.05 -13.36
CA GLN A 104 -17.95 -7.83 -12.76
C GLN A 104 -16.69 -8.12 -11.91
N SER A 105 -16.62 -9.30 -11.29
CA SER A 105 -15.41 -9.71 -10.53
C SER A 105 -14.22 -9.95 -11.47
N VAL A 106 -14.42 -10.63 -12.58
CA VAL A 106 -13.37 -10.83 -13.60
C VAL A 106 -12.87 -9.47 -14.10
N LYS A 107 -13.80 -8.64 -14.59
CA LYS A 107 -13.48 -7.28 -15.08
C LYS A 107 -12.79 -6.39 -14.02
N PHE A 108 -13.07 -6.61 -12.74
CA PHE A 108 -12.43 -5.87 -11.65
C PHE A 108 -10.93 -6.18 -11.57
N PHE A 109 -10.56 -7.44 -11.60
CA PHE A 109 -9.15 -7.85 -11.53
C PHE A 109 -8.39 -7.55 -12.84
N GLU A 110 -9.06 -7.71 -13.99
CA GLU A 110 -8.50 -7.30 -15.29
C GLU A 110 -8.17 -5.80 -15.29
N GLU A 111 -9.11 -4.94 -14.84
CA GLU A 111 -8.87 -3.48 -14.78
C GLU A 111 -7.77 -3.11 -13.77
N ILE A 112 -7.64 -3.84 -12.65
CA ILE A 112 -6.50 -3.66 -11.74
C ILE A 112 -5.19 -3.92 -12.48
N ASN A 113 -5.04 -5.06 -13.16
CA ASN A 113 -3.83 -5.44 -13.88
C ASN A 113 -3.53 -4.47 -15.03
N GLU A 114 -4.56 -4.05 -15.78
CA GLU A 114 -4.45 -3.03 -16.82
C GLU A 114 -3.84 -1.74 -16.25
N LYS A 115 -4.37 -1.25 -15.12
CA LYS A 115 -3.87 0.00 -14.52
C LYS A 115 -2.48 -0.13 -13.90
N LEU A 116 -2.12 -1.30 -13.39
CA LEU A 116 -0.74 -1.57 -12.93
C LEU A 116 0.25 -1.50 -14.10
N THR A 117 -0.18 -1.96 -15.28
CA THR A 117 0.59 -1.90 -16.52
C THR A 117 0.67 -0.47 -17.06
N ASP A 118 -0.48 0.21 -17.21
CA ASP A 118 -0.57 1.60 -17.71
C ASP A 118 0.28 2.57 -16.89
N PHE A 119 0.28 2.39 -15.58
CA PHE A 119 1.08 3.20 -14.66
C PHE A 119 2.54 2.75 -14.59
N LYS A 120 2.87 1.61 -15.21
CA LYS A 120 4.19 0.98 -15.20
C LYS A 120 4.69 0.64 -13.78
N ILE A 121 3.77 0.43 -12.81
CA ILE A 121 4.13 0.17 -11.41
C ILE A 121 5.04 -1.05 -11.29
N HIS A 122 4.76 -2.12 -12.04
CA HIS A 122 5.55 -3.35 -12.07
C HIS A 122 7.00 -3.14 -12.53
N GLN A 123 7.27 -2.08 -13.30
CA GLN A 123 8.61 -1.77 -13.85
C GLN A 123 9.33 -0.68 -13.04
N THR A 124 8.59 0.35 -12.60
CA THR A 124 9.21 1.59 -12.10
C THR A 124 9.16 1.72 -10.59
N ALA A 125 8.25 1.03 -9.89
CA ALA A 125 8.15 1.17 -8.45
C ALA A 125 9.34 0.50 -7.73
N ASP A 126 9.99 1.24 -6.85
CA ASP A 126 11.02 0.73 -5.94
C ASP A 126 10.38 -0.02 -4.76
N LEU A 127 9.14 0.34 -4.39
CA LEU A 127 8.34 -0.25 -3.33
C LEU A 127 6.88 -0.32 -3.78
N ILE A 128 6.17 -1.38 -3.39
CA ILE A 128 4.74 -1.56 -3.67
C ILE A 128 4.00 -1.76 -2.37
N LEU A 129 3.26 -0.74 -1.95
CA LEU A 129 2.43 -0.78 -0.76
C LEU A 129 1.04 -1.32 -1.11
N TYR A 130 0.61 -2.38 -0.43
CA TYR A 130 -0.70 -2.96 -0.67
C TYR A 130 -1.54 -3.08 0.59
N SER A 131 -2.86 -2.96 0.41
CA SER A 131 -3.87 -3.34 1.40
C SER A 131 -4.98 -4.11 0.70
N CYS A 132 -5.14 -5.37 1.08
CA CYS A 132 -6.28 -6.17 0.66
C CYS A 132 -6.56 -7.28 1.67
N SER A 133 -7.79 -7.82 1.65
CA SER A 133 -8.14 -8.97 2.47
C SER A 133 -7.38 -10.23 2.03
N LYS A 134 -7.19 -11.18 2.96
CA LYS A 134 -6.58 -12.48 2.65
C LYS A 134 -7.30 -13.23 1.53
N THR A 135 -8.62 -13.02 1.40
CA THR A 135 -9.47 -13.63 0.36
C THR A 135 -9.22 -13.01 -1.03
N LEU A 136 -8.91 -11.71 -1.10
CA LEU A 136 -8.62 -11.03 -2.36
C LEU A 136 -7.19 -11.19 -2.83
N PHE A 137 -6.26 -11.38 -1.90
CA PHE A 137 -4.83 -11.45 -2.18
C PHE A 137 -4.47 -12.42 -3.33
N PRO A 138 -4.98 -13.67 -3.38
CA PRO A 138 -4.69 -14.59 -4.47
C PRO A 138 -5.13 -14.05 -5.84
N TYR A 139 -6.27 -13.40 -5.92
CA TYR A 139 -6.81 -12.86 -7.19
C TYR A 139 -6.02 -11.65 -7.70
N VAL A 140 -5.43 -10.87 -6.81
CA VAL A 140 -4.61 -9.72 -7.19
C VAL A 140 -3.18 -10.12 -7.55
N PHE A 141 -2.59 -11.11 -6.84
CA PHE A 141 -1.15 -11.37 -6.88
C PHE A 141 -0.74 -12.78 -7.29
N SER A 142 -1.68 -13.74 -7.36
CA SER A 142 -1.33 -15.16 -7.58
C SER A 142 -1.93 -15.74 -8.84
N GLU A 143 -2.86 -15.07 -9.51
CA GLU A 143 -3.38 -15.56 -10.79
C GLU A 143 -2.31 -15.47 -11.88
N PRO A 144 -2.39 -16.30 -12.93
CA PRO A 144 -1.42 -16.30 -14.04
C PRO A 144 -1.24 -14.91 -14.68
N GLU A 145 -2.34 -14.17 -14.82
CA GLU A 145 -2.40 -12.84 -15.45
C GLU A 145 -1.93 -11.71 -14.51
N SER A 146 -1.72 -11.98 -13.22
CA SER A 146 -1.28 -10.95 -12.26
C SER A 146 0.05 -10.35 -12.69
N VAL A 147 0.07 -9.05 -12.92
CA VAL A 147 1.26 -8.30 -13.36
C VAL A 147 2.32 -8.24 -12.27
N ILE A 148 1.88 -8.17 -11.02
CA ILE A 148 2.75 -8.21 -9.83
C ILE A 148 2.49 -9.55 -9.12
N LYS A 149 3.54 -10.33 -8.91
CA LYS A 149 3.42 -11.66 -8.30
C LYS A 149 3.55 -11.61 -6.77
N LYS A 150 2.91 -12.56 -6.09
CA LYS A 150 2.88 -12.68 -4.61
C LYS A 150 4.24 -12.72 -3.91
N HIS A 151 5.27 -13.13 -4.63
CA HIS A 151 6.65 -13.22 -4.12
C HIS A 151 7.52 -12.03 -4.54
N ASP A 152 6.94 -10.98 -5.12
CA ASP A 152 7.68 -9.77 -5.44
C ASP A 152 8.24 -9.16 -4.15
N ALA A 153 9.57 -9.05 -4.06
CA ALA A 153 10.26 -8.57 -2.87
C ALA A 153 9.91 -7.10 -2.51
N ARG A 154 9.32 -6.37 -3.43
CA ARG A 154 8.88 -4.97 -3.23
C ARG A 154 7.53 -4.85 -2.53
N LEU A 155 6.76 -5.97 -2.43
CA LEU A 155 5.45 -5.96 -1.80
C LEU A 155 5.56 -5.77 -0.28
N VAL A 156 4.93 -4.72 0.23
CA VAL A 156 4.82 -4.44 1.66
C VAL A 156 3.36 -4.17 2.01
N LYS A 157 2.85 -4.88 2.99
CA LYS A 157 1.49 -4.65 3.48
C LYS A 157 1.44 -3.34 4.27
N VAL A 158 0.46 -2.49 3.95
CA VAL A 158 0.16 -1.28 4.73
C VAL A 158 -0.37 -1.70 6.11
N PRO A 159 0.21 -1.20 7.22
CA PRO A 159 -0.22 -1.53 8.58
C PRO A 159 -1.44 -0.70 9.03
N LEU A 160 -2.40 -0.49 8.14
CA LEU A 160 -3.63 0.25 8.36
C LEU A 160 -4.80 -0.52 7.76
N ASP A 161 -5.94 -0.48 8.44
CA ASP A 161 -7.18 -1.00 7.88
C ASP A 161 -7.75 -0.03 6.86
N VAL A 162 -8.10 -0.57 5.71
CA VAL A 162 -8.69 0.16 4.58
C VAL A 162 -10.07 -0.40 4.30
N ASP A 163 -11.11 0.28 4.79
CA ASP A 163 -12.48 -0.15 4.61
C ASP A 163 -12.95 0.02 3.17
N GLU A 164 -12.80 1.21 2.62
CA GLU A 164 -13.17 1.52 1.23
C GLU A 164 -12.01 2.25 0.53
N PRO A 165 -11.39 1.62 -0.50
CA PRO A 165 -10.35 2.24 -1.29
C PRO A 165 -10.89 3.42 -2.12
N LYS A 166 -10.77 4.64 -1.58
CA LYS A 166 -11.09 5.93 -2.21
C LYS A 166 -9.84 6.72 -2.50
N LEU A 167 -9.94 7.73 -3.34
CA LEU A 167 -8.82 8.63 -3.62
C LEU A 167 -8.29 9.31 -2.35
N SER A 168 -9.17 9.75 -1.46
CA SER A 168 -8.77 10.37 -0.18
C SER A 168 -8.00 9.41 0.72
N VAL A 169 -8.39 8.12 0.74
CA VAL A 169 -7.66 7.07 1.49
C VAL A 169 -6.30 6.81 0.86
N LEU A 170 -6.21 6.76 -0.46
CA LEU A 170 -4.94 6.63 -1.18
C LEU A 170 -4.00 7.81 -0.87
N GLN A 171 -4.52 9.04 -0.89
CA GLN A 171 -3.77 10.25 -0.52
C GLN A 171 -3.28 10.20 0.94
N TYR A 172 -4.15 9.75 1.85
CA TYR A 172 -3.78 9.57 3.25
C TYR A 172 -2.65 8.55 3.43
N ILE A 173 -2.77 7.37 2.79
CA ILE A 173 -1.76 6.32 2.86
C ILE A 173 -0.45 6.78 2.22
N ASN A 174 -0.51 7.52 1.12
CA ASN A 174 0.69 8.11 0.52
C ASN A 174 1.39 9.05 1.51
N LYS A 175 0.66 9.96 2.16
CA LYS A 175 1.23 10.82 3.20
C LYS A 175 1.80 10.01 4.37
N PHE A 176 1.08 8.99 4.84
CA PHE A 176 1.52 8.12 5.92
C PHE A 176 2.81 7.36 5.56
N ALA A 177 2.91 6.84 4.33
CA ALA A 177 4.06 6.10 3.85
C ALA A 177 5.36 6.90 3.83
N HIS A 178 5.26 8.22 3.72
CA HIS A 178 6.42 9.14 3.67
C HIS A 178 6.66 9.89 4.99
N LYS A 179 5.86 9.61 6.04
CA LYS A 179 6.03 10.27 7.35
C LYS A 179 7.00 9.51 8.25
N THR A 180 7.88 10.25 8.91
CA THR A 180 8.56 9.80 10.13
C THR A 180 7.68 10.14 11.33
N ILE A 181 7.51 9.20 12.25
CA ILE A 181 6.82 9.40 13.53
C ILE A 181 7.87 9.29 14.62
N ILE A 182 7.98 10.33 15.43
CA ILE A 182 8.91 10.38 16.56
C ILE A 182 8.09 10.56 17.84
N GLU A 183 8.18 9.58 18.73
CA GLU A 183 7.63 9.63 20.08
C GLU A 183 8.80 9.69 21.06
N THR A 184 8.91 10.75 21.84
CA THR A 184 10.05 10.93 22.74
C THR A 184 9.66 11.65 24.02
N SER A 185 10.21 11.23 25.14
CA SER A 185 10.23 11.96 26.39
C SER A 185 11.53 12.74 26.64
N ASN A 186 12.48 12.69 25.69
CA ASN A 186 13.75 13.39 25.79
C ASN A 186 13.59 14.88 25.44
N PRO A 187 13.81 15.83 26.41
CA PRO A 187 13.61 17.26 26.16
C PRO A 187 14.48 17.84 25.04
N THR A 188 15.70 17.33 24.88
CA THR A 188 16.62 17.77 23.82
C THR A 188 16.07 17.44 22.43
N ILE A 189 15.56 16.22 22.25
CA ILE A 189 14.94 15.78 21.00
C ILE A 189 13.64 16.54 20.74
N MET A 190 12.82 16.78 21.77
CA MET A 190 11.61 17.59 21.66
C MET A 190 11.93 19.01 21.16
N GLY A 191 12.91 19.67 21.75
CA GLY A 191 13.35 21.01 21.33
C GLY A 191 13.93 21.04 19.90
N PHE A 192 14.58 19.95 19.45
CA PHE A 192 15.04 19.83 18.07
C PHE A 192 13.86 19.68 17.09
N ILE A 193 12.89 18.81 17.41
CA ILE A 193 11.70 18.59 16.58
C ILE A 193 10.86 19.88 16.44
N GLU A 194 10.74 20.66 17.50
CA GLU A 194 10.02 21.95 17.47
C GLU A 194 10.64 22.93 16.48
N LYS A 195 11.98 22.95 16.38
CA LYS A 195 12.71 23.77 15.40
C LYS A 195 12.56 23.31 13.96
N LEU A 196 12.23 22.00 13.73
CA LEU A 196 12.02 21.43 12.40
C LEU A 196 10.59 21.61 11.89
N LYS A 197 9.63 22.10 12.72
CA LYS A 197 8.28 22.37 12.25
C LYS A 197 8.35 23.48 11.19
N PRO A 198 7.77 23.27 10.00
CA PRO A 198 7.73 24.32 9.00
C PRO A 198 7.00 25.54 9.59
N VAL A 199 7.59 26.71 9.44
CA VAL A 199 6.92 27.97 9.71
C VAL A 199 5.68 28.00 8.80
N LYS A 200 4.49 28.20 9.41
CA LYS A 200 3.21 28.23 8.70
C LYS A 200 3.15 29.36 7.69
#